data_3c3cdef5f6f3732564c29cef3cd07768
#
_entry.id   3c3cdef5f6f3732564c29cef3cd07768
#
_cell.length_a   1.000
_cell.length_b   1.000
_cell.length_c   1.000
_cell.angle_alpha   90.00
_cell.angle_beta   90.00
_cell.angle_gamma   90.00
#
_symmetry.space_group_name_H-M   'P 1'
#
loop_
_entity.id
_entity.type
_entity.pdbx_description
1 polymer ?
#
loop_
_entity_poly.entity_id
_entity_poly.type
_entity_poly.pdbx_seq_one_letter_code
_entity_poly.pdbx_strand_id
1 'polypeptide(L)'
;WPDIEGLARRDEITDEPMPERTFFDAAVVHILTTATLDRLRSLYVEGRFEVHRFRPNIVVTPDAKETGFVEDAWVGRTLVIGETRITVLKPCPRCVMTTLPQGDLPRDGGILRTAAKHHEVNVGVYCGVARGGTIRRGDTLRIE
;
A
#
# COMPACT_ATOMS: atom_id res chain seq x y z
N TRP A 1 -6.28 8.59 -16.04
CA TRP A 1 -4.84 8.59 -16.34
C TRP A 1 -4.55 9.58 -17.45
N PRO A 2 -3.58 10.46 -17.28
CA PRO A 2 -3.19 11.33 -18.38
C PRO A 2 -2.55 10.52 -19.48
N ASP A 3 -2.81 10.85 -20.72
CA ASP A 3 -2.11 10.27 -21.84
C ASP A 3 -0.68 10.77 -21.82
N ILE A 4 0.26 9.85 -21.78
CA ILE A 4 1.67 10.16 -21.86
C ILE A 4 2.15 9.74 -23.24
N GLU A 5 2.53 10.72 -24.02
CA GLU A 5 3.08 10.47 -25.35
C GLU A 5 4.31 9.60 -25.25
N GLY A 6 4.40 8.59 -26.09
CA GLY A 6 5.51 7.63 -26.07
C GLY A 6 5.29 6.37 -25.25
N LEU A 7 4.22 6.28 -24.47
CA LEU A 7 3.80 5.03 -23.87
C LEU A 7 3.01 4.21 -24.90
N ALA A 8 3.55 3.05 -25.24
CA ALA A 8 2.93 2.19 -26.23
C ALA A 8 1.53 1.74 -25.81
N ARG A 9 1.32 1.50 -24.53
CA ARG A 9 0.01 1.17 -23.98
C ARG A 9 0.03 1.20 -22.46
N ARG A 10 -1.10 1.61 -21.88
CA ARG A 10 -1.28 1.64 -20.44
C ARG A 10 -2.35 0.69 -19.93
N ASP A 11 -3.16 0.20 -20.84
CA ASP A 11 -4.24 -0.69 -20.49
C ASP A 11 -3.67 -2.08 -20.26
N GLU A 12 -3.13 -2.31 -19.09
CA GLU A 12 -2.92 -3.66 -18.66
C GLU A 12 -4.28 -4.23 -18.25
N ILE A 13 -4.75 -5.14 -19.05
CA ILE A 13 -5.88 -5.97 -18.67
C ILE A 13 -5.34 -6.94 -17.63
N THR A 14 -5.59 -6.67 -16.38
CA THR A 14 -5.34 -7.66 -15.35
C THR A 14 -6.50 -8.63 -15.37
N ASP A 15 -6.22 -9.90 -15.55
CA ASP A 15 -7.22 -10.98 -15.49
C ASP A 15 -7.67 -11.24 -14.04
N GLU A 16 -7.34 -10.35 -13.12
CA GLU A 16 -7.77 -10.50 -11.75
C GLU A 16 -9.24 -10.10 -11.60
N PRO A 17 -10.05 -10.95 -10.97
CA PRO A 17 -11.45 -10.62 -10.74
C PRO A 17 -11.54 -9.40 -9.83
N MET A 18 -12.26 -8.40 -10.28
CA MET A 18 -12.57 -7.24 -9.45
C MET A 18 -13.57 -7.63 -8.37
N PRO A 19 -13.44 -7.06 -7.17
CA PRO A 19 -14.49 -7.20 -6.17
C PRO A 19 -15.82 -6.72 -6.73
N GLU A 20 -16.89 -7.44 -6.39
CA GLU A 20 -18.23 -7.06 -6.85
C GLU A 20 -18.53 -5.60 -6.51
N ARG A 21 -19.11 -4.90 -7.46
CA ARG A 21 -19.50 -3.47 -7.35
C ARG A 21 -18.32 -2.49 -7.30
N THR A 22 -17.16 -2.87 -7.77
CA THR A 22 -16.04 -1.94 -7.95
C THR A 22 -15.78 -1.70 -9.42
N PHE A 23 -15.34 -0.49 -9.75
CA PHE A 23 -15.01 -0.08 -11.12
C PHE A 23 -13.53 0.28 -11.26
N PHE A 24 -12.69 -0.25 -10.35
CA PHE A 24 -11.28 0.09 -10.29
C PHE A 24 -10.42 -1.09 -10.75
N ASP A 25 -9.32 -0.79 -11.43
CA ASP A 25 -8.50 -1.78 -12.12
C ASP A 25 -7.83 -2.80 -11.21
N ALA A 26 -7.42 -2.42 -10.01
CA ALA A 26 -6.74 -3.34 -9.10
C ALA A 26 -7.40 -3.38 -7.73
N ALA A 27 -7.38 -2.26 -7.02
CA ALA A 27 -8.00 -2.14 -5.71
C ALA A 27 -8.43 -0.70 -5.48
N VAL A 28 -9.45 -0.53 -4.64
CA VAL A 28 -10.00 0.78 -4.33
C VAL A 28 -9.10 1.55 -3.37
N VAL A 29 -8.49 0.84 -2.41
CA VAL A 29 -7.77 1.45 -1.30
C VAL A 29 -6.44 0.74 -1.09
N HIS A 30 -5.37 1.50 -0.94
CA HIS A 30 -4.07 1.04 -0.52
C HIS A 30 -3.82 1.44 0.93
N ILE A 31 -3.54 0.48 1.78
CA ILE A 31 -3.25 0.69 3.20
C ILE A 31 -1.81 0.28 3.49
N LEU A 32 -1.10 1.12 4.22
CA LEU A 32 0.28 0.92 4.62
C LEU A 32 0.40 1.17 6.12
N THR A 33 1.22 0.37 6.81
CA THR A 33 1.52 0.62 8.23
C THR A 33 2.86 1.30 8.41
N THR A 34 2.99 2.05 9.50
CA THR A 34 4.27 2.63 9.89
C THR A 34 5.28 1.55 10.30
N ALA A 35 4.80 0.40 10.79
CA ALA A 35 5.66 -0.74 11.13
C ALA A 35 6.39 -1.29 9.89
N THR A 36 5.71 -1.40 8.75
CA THR A 36 6.33 -1.80 7.48
C THR A 36 7.42 -0.82 7.05
N LEU A 37 7.16 0.48 7.13
CA LEU A 37 8.17 1.50 6.81
C LEU A 37 9.39 1.39 7.73
N ASP A 38 9.18 1.21 9.02
CA ASP A 38 10.26 1.06 9.99
C ASP A 38 11.08 -0.21 9.74
N ARG A 39 10.42 -1.29 9.37
CA ARG A 39 11.11 -2.53 9.00
C ARG A 39 11.99 -2.34 7.77
N LEU A 40 11.48 -1.71 6.74
CA LEU A 40 12.25 -1.41 5.52
C LEU A 40 13.43 -0.49 5.82
N ARG A 41 13.24 0.52 6.67
CA ARG A 41 14.34 1.38 7.12
C ARG A 41 15.43 0.62 7.85
N SER A 42 15.07 -0.38 8.64
CA SER A 42 16.05 -1.23 9.35
C SER A 42 16.85 -2.12 8.39
N LEU A 43 16.27 -2.50 7.26
CA LEU A 43 16.90 -3.35 6.26
C LEU A 43 17.79 -2.56 5.29
N TYR A 44 17.49 -1.30 5.06
CA TYR A 44 18.25 -0.40 4.22
C TYR A 44 18.29 0.99 4.88
N VAL A 45 19.24 1.17 5.79
CA VAL A 45 19.32 2.37 6.65
C VAL A 45 19.48 3.66 5.87
N GLU A 46 20.17 3.64 4.72
CA GLU A 46 20.41 4.81 3.90
C GLU A 46 19.18 5.21 3.06
N GLY A 47 18.20 4.32 2.92
CA GLY A 47 17.00 4.56 2.14
C GLY A 47 16.00 5.43 2.88
N ARG A 48 15.44 6.40 2.16
CA ARG A 48 14.36 7.23 2.69
C ARG A 48 13.02 6.58 2.39
N PHE A 49 12.59 5.69 3.25
CA PHE A 49 11.28 5.01 3.16
C PHE A 49 10.20 5.91 3.74
N GLU A 50 9.87 6.96 3.03
CA GLU A 50 8.82 7.90 3.42
C GLU A 50 7.51 7.55 2.72
N VAL A 51 6.40 7.91 3.35
CA VAL A 51 5.05 7.61 2.88
C VAL A 51 4.84 8.02 1.42
N HIS A 52 5.38 9.17 1.02
CA HIS A 52 5.22 9.71 -0.32
C HIS A 52 5.68 8.77 -1.44
N ARG A 53 6.67 7.93 -1.19
CA ARG A 53 7.17 6.98 -2.20
C ARG A 53 6.13 5.94 -2.58
N PHE A 54 5.25 5.59 -1.66
CA PHE A 54 4.30 4.49 -1.80
C PHE A 54 2.87 4.93 -2.06
N ARG A 55 2.57 6.18 -1.83
CA ARG A 55 1.27 6.82 -2.09
C ARG A 55 0.06 6.04 -1.56
N PRO A 56 0.05 5.65 -0.28
CA PRO A 56 -1.10 4.97 0.28
C PRO A 56 -2.28 5.93 0.45
N ASN A 57 -3.48 5.37 0.44
CA ASN A 57 -4.69 6.11 0.80
C ASN A 57 -4.81 6.27 2.31
N ILE A 58 -4.41 5.24 3.06
CA ILE A 58 -4.50 5.20 4.52
C ILE A 58 -3.18 4.71 5.09
N VAL A 59 -2.69 5.40 6.10
CA VAL A 59 -1.52 4.99 6.88
C VAL A 59 -1.99 4.64 8.28
N VAL A 60 -1.66 3.45 8.75
CA VAL A 60 -2.02 2.95 10.06
C VAL A 60 -0.77 2.88 10.94
N THR A 61 -0.89 3.37 12.16
CA THR A 61 0.13 3.19 13.19
C THR A 61 -0.32 2.06 14.11
N PRO A 62 0.29 0.85 14.01
CA PRO A 62 -0.06 -0.23 14.92
C PRO A 62 0.52 0.01 16.31
N ASP A 63 0.09 -0.83 17.26
CA ASP A 63 0.63 -0.80 18.61
C ASP A 63 2.15 -1.02 18.60
N ALA A 64 2.86 -0.44 19.56
CA ALA A 64 4.32 -0.52 19.63
C ALA A 64 4.87 -1.95 19.70
N LYS A 65 4.05 -2.91 20.11
CA LYS A 65 4.41 -4.33 20.16
C LYS A 65 4.40 -5.01 18.78
N GLU A 66 3.68 -4.43 17.82
CA GLU A 66 3.55 -4.97 16.48
C GLU A 66 4.65 -4.40 15.60
N THR A 67 5.53 -5.26 15.13
CA THR A 67 6.68 -4.89 14.31
C THR A 67 6.73 -5.72 13.03
N GLY A 68 7.46 -5.22 12.03
CA GLY A 68 7.61 -5.89 10.74
C GLY A 68 6.46 -5.58 9.79
N PHE A 69 6.20 -6.50 8.87
CA PHE A 69 5.16 -6.35 7.84
C PHE A 69 3.79 -6.75 8.40
N VAL A 70 3.28 -5.97 9.32
CA VAL A 70 2.09 -6.26 10.12
C VAL A 70 0.84 -6.48 9.28
N GLU A 71 0.65 -5.68 8.23
CA GLU A 71 -0.54 -5.77 7.38
C GLU A 71 -0.65 -7.05 6.57
N ASP A 72 0.41 -7.83 6.43
CA ASP A 72 0.35 -9.11 5.74
C ASP A 72 -0.62 -10.09 6.40
N ALA A 73 -0.71 -10.04 7.73
CA ALA A 73 -1.62 -10.87 8.50
C ALA A 73 -3.11 -10.49 8.30
N TRP A 74 -3.36 -9.34 7.71
CA TRP A 74 -4.72 -8.83 7.50
C TRP A 74 -5.35 -9.33 6.21
N VAL A 75 -4.58 -9.93 5.32
CA VAL A 75 -5.09 -10.43 4.03
C VAL A 75 -6.22 -11.44 4.28
N GLY A 76 -7.35 -11.22 3.62
CA GLY A 76 -8.56 -12.01 3.82
C GLY A 76 -9.43 -11.59 4.99
N ARG A 77 -9.01 -10.57 5.76
CA ARG A 77 -9.73 -10.07 6.92
C ARG A 77 -10.45 -8.77 6.61
N THR A 78 -11.38 -8.41 7.47
CA THR A 78 -12.10 -7.15 7.38
C THR A 78 -11.57 -6.17 8.43
N LEU A 79 -11.26 -4.96 7.98
CA LEU A 79 -10.87 -3.85 8.84
C LEU A 79 -12.08 -2.96 9.08
N VAL A 80 -12.29 -2.56 10.32
CA VAL A 80 -13.39 -1.67 10.70
C VAL A 80 -12.80 -0.36 11.21
N ILE A 81 -13.14 0.73 10.53
CA ILE A 81 -12.72 2.08 10.90
C ILE A 81 -13.97 2.93 10.98
N GLY A 82 -14.45 3.19 12.22
CA GLY A 82 -15.74 3.85 12.42
C GLY A 82 -16.87 3.04 11.80
N GLU A 83 -17.59 3.61 10.85
CA GLU A 83 -18.68 2.93 10.11
C GLU A 83 -18.16 2.21 8.86
N THR A 84 -16.94 2.49 8.44
CA THR A 84 -16.36 1.94 7.22
C THR A 84 -15.85 0.53 7.45
N ARG A 85 -16.20 -0.37 6.53
CA ARG A 85 -15.68 -1.74 6.48
C ARG A 85 -14.87 -1.94 5.23
N ILE A 86 -13.64 -2.40 5.41
CA ILE A 86 -12.68 -2.58 4.33
C ILE A 86 -12.19 -4.02 4.34
N THR A 87 -12.33 -4.70 3.20
CA THR A 87 -11.81 -6.07 3.04
C THR A 87 -10.40 -6.01 2.49
N VAL A 88 -9.46 -6.64 3.17
CA VAL A 88 -8.08 -6.72 2.72
C VAL A 88 -7.96 -7.86 1.70
N LEU A 89 -7.57 -7.52 0.47
CA LEU A 89 -7.60 -8.44 -0.66
C LEU A 89 -6.27 -9.17 -0.86
N LYS A 90 -5.17 -8.42 -0.93
CA LYS A 90 -3.84 -8.97 -1.22
C LYS A 90 -2.74 -7.99 -0.86
N PRO A 91 -1.48 -8.45 -0.75
CA PRO A 91 -0.34 -7.55 -0.67
C PRO A 91 -0.25 -6.66 -1.91
N CYS A 92 0.34 -5.48 -1.73
CA CYS A 92 0.51 -4.50 -2.79
C CYS A 92 1.91 -4.60 -3.41
N PRO A 93 2.08 -5.23 -4.58
CA PRO A 93 3.37 -5.25 -5.26
C PRO A 93 3.71 -3.86 -5.77
N ARG A 94 4.96 -3.47 -5.60
CA ARG A 94 5.43 -2.13 -5.99
C ARG A 94 6.27 -2.20 -7.26
N CYS A 95 6.37 -1.06 -7.92
CA CYS A 95 7.11 -0.92 -9.16
C CYS A 95 8.17 0.19 -9.05
N VAL A 96 8.84 0.48 -10.15
CA VAL A 96 9.90 1.49 -10.23
C VAL A 96 9.46 2.89 -9.78
N MET A 97 8.18 3.19 -9.78
CA MET A 97 7.65 4.48 -9.34
C MET A 97 8.07 4.84 -7.92
N THR A 98 8.27 3.83 -7.05
CA THR A 98 8.72 4.06 -5.67
C THR A 98 10.16 4.53 -5.57
N THR A 99 10.95 4.36 -6.63
CA THR A 99 12.38 4.72 -6.68
C THR A 99 12.61 6.09 -7.29
N LEU A 100 11.61 6.67 -7.93
CA LEU A 100 11.73 7.94 -8.65
C LEU A 100 11.81 9.14 -7.69
N PRO A 101 12.44 10.24 -8.12
CA PRO A 101 12.43 11.46 -7.33
C PRO A 101 11.00 11.97 -7.08
N GLN A 102 10.73 12.36 -5.85
CA GLN A 102 9.43 12.93 -5.44
C GLN A 102 9.68 14.05 -4.43
N GLY A 103 9.33 15.28 -4.78
CA GLY A 103 9.64 16.42 -3.93
C GLY A 103 11.13 16.50 -3.63
N ASP A 104 11.52 16.44 -2.36
CA ASP A 104 12.91 16.41 -1.91
C ASP A 104 13.50 14.99 -1.83
N LEU A 105 12.71 13.96 -2.13
CA LEU A 105 13.18 12.57 -2.15
C LEU A 105 14.00 12.31 -3.40
N PRO A 106 15.26 11.86 -3.27
CA PRO A 106 16.08 11.53 -4.40
C PRO A 106 15.67 10.24 -5.08
N ARG A 107 16.12 10.05 -6.32
CA ARG A 107 16.00 8.75 -6.98
C ARG A 107 16.83 7.71 -6.21
N ASP A 108 16.21 6.59 -5.87
CA ASP A 108 16.89 5.53 -5.13
C ASP A 108 16.35 4.15 -5.50
N GLY A 109 17.08 3.44 -6.36
CA GLY A 109 16.77 2.06 -6.76
C GLY A 109 16.83 1.06 -5.60
N GLY A 110 17.51 1.39 -4.52
CA GLY A 110 17.59 0.56 -3.31
C GLY A 110 16.25 0.38 -2.60
N ILE A 111 15.33 1.32 -2.78
CA ILE A 111 13.97 1.24 -2.23
C ILE A 111 13.28 -0.03 -2.75
N LEU A 112 13.21 -0.19 -4.06
CA LEU A 112 12.54 -1.34 -4.68
C LEU A 112 13.35 -2.63 -4.48
N ARG A 113 14.68 -2.58 -4.57
CA ARG A 113 15.54 -3.74 -4.32
C ARG A 113 15.36 -4.29 -2.91
N THR A 114 15.24 -3.44 -1.91
CA THR A 114 14.99 -3.85 -0.53
C THR A 114 13.66 -4.57 -0.41
N ALA A 115 12.60 -4.02 -0.98
CA ALA A 115 11.30 -4.66 -1.00
C ALA A 115 11.32 -5.99 -1.76
N ALA A 116 12.02 -6.07 -2.89
CA ALA A 116 12.16 -7.30 -3.67
C ALA A 116 12.89 -8.40 -2.90
N LYS A 117 13.99 -8.04 -2.25
CA LYS A 117 14.83 -8.99 -1.52
C LYS A 117 14.17 -9.53 -0.25
N HIS A 118 13.43 -8.72 0.46
CA HIS A 118 12.93 -9.04 1.79
C HIS A 118 11.42 -9.26 1.87
N HIS A 119 10.65 -8.83 0.88
CA HIS A 119 9.20 -8.91 0.94
C HIS A 119 8.53 -9.03 -0.44
N GLU A 120 9.15 -9.71 -1.38
CA GLU A 120 8.58 -10.00 -2.71
C GLU A 120 8.01 -8.76 -3.43
N VAL A 121 8.70 -7.63 -3.35
CA VAL A 121 8.31 -6.30 -3.83
C VAL A 121 7.03 -5.72 -3.21
N ASN A 122 6.47 -6.35 -2.20
CA ASN A 122 5.23 -5.89 -1.58
C ASN A 122 5.48 -4.83 -0.51
N VAL A 123 4.73 -3.73 -0.57
CA VAL A 123 4.71 -2.70 0.47
C VAL A 123 3.26 -2.25 0.65
N GLY A 124 2.67 -2.61 1.78
CA GLY A 124 1.28 -2.36 2.06
C GLY A 124 0.34 -3.42 1.48
N VAL A 125 -0.96 -3.18 1.57
CA VAL A 125 -2.00 -4.09 1.10
C VAL A 125 -3.05 -3.36 0.28
N TYR A 126 -3.61 -4.07 -0.69
CA TYR A 126 -4.77 -3.63 -1.46
C TYR A 126 -6.05 -4.08 -0.79
N CYS A 127 -7.01 -3.18 -0.73
CA CYS A 127 -8.28 -3.38 -0.05
C CYS A 127 -9.46 -2.93 -0.91
N GLY A 128 -10.60 -3.59 -0.71
CA GLY A 128 -11.88 -3.17 -1.27
C GLY A 128 -12.78 -2.63 -0.17
N VAL A 129 -13.60 -1.64 -0.49
CA VAL A 129 -14.57 -1.08 0.46
C VAL A 129 -15.82 -1.95 0.48
N ALA A 130 -16.07 -2.63 1.60
CA ALA A 130 -17.29 -3.43 1.80
C ALA A 130 -18.47 -2.57 2.24
N ARG A 131 -18.22 -1.57 3.09
CA ARG A 131 -19.20 -0.59 3.52
C ARG A 131 -18.57 0.78 3.59
N GLY A 132 -19.12 1.74 2.88
CA GLY A 132 -18.65 3.12 2.87
C GLY A 132 -18.94 3.87 4.16
N GLY A 133 -18.27 4.97 4.34
CA GLY A 133 -18.40 5.85 5.47
C GLY A 133 -17.33 6.91 5.43
N THR A 134 -17.21 7.68 6.50
CA THR A 134 -16.18 8.70 6.66
C THR A 134 -15.07 8.20 7.56
N ILE A 135 -13.84 8.30 7.09
CA ILE A 135 -12.63 8.02 7.88
C ILE A 135 -11.93 9.34 8.15
N ARG A 136 -11.61 9.58 9.41
CA ARG A 136 -10.88 10.76 9.83
C ARG A 136 -9.54 10.39 10.42
N ARG A 137 -8.59 11.29 10.31
CA ARG A 137 -7.29 11.15 10.95
C ARG A 137 -7.49 10.98 12.46
N GLY A 138 -6.85 9.97 13.03
CA GLY A 138 -6.98 9.63 14.44
C GLY A 138 -8.03 8.55 14.74
N ASP A 139 -8.81 8.12 13.76
CA ASP A 139 -9.77 7.04 13.94
C ASP A 139 -9.06 5.73 14.28
N THR A 140 -9.71 4.92 15.11
CA THR A 140 -9.20 3.61 15.51
C THR A 140 -9.60 2.55 14.49
N LEU A 141 -8.65 1.69 14.13
CA LEU A 141 -8.86 0.56 13.26
C LEU A 141 -9.00 -0.73 14.08
N ARG A 142 -10.01 -1.54 13.79
CA ARG A 142 -10.20 -2.88 14.37
C ARG A 142 -10.14 -3.92 13.27
N ILE A 143 -9.66 -5.10 13.63
CA ILE A 143 -9.58 -6.24 12.71
C ILE A 143 -10.62 -7.27 13.13
N GLU A 144 -11.48 -7.64 12.20
CA GLU A 144 -12.48 -8.71 12.42
C GLU A 144 -12.03 -10.03 11.83
#